data_5c27aa9609d10e2e4699cbc311ce3577
#
_entry.id   5c27aa9609d10e2e4699cbc311ce3577
#
_cell.length_a   1.000
_cell.length_b   1.000
_cell.length_c   1.000
_cell.angle_alpha   90.00
_cell.angle_beta   90.00
_cell.angle_gamma   90.00
#
_symmetry.space_group_name_H-M   'P 1'
#
loop_
_entity.id
_entity.type
_entity.pdbx_description
1 polymer ?
#
loop_
_entity_poly.entity_id
_entity_poly.type
_entity_poly.pdbx_seq_one_letter_code
_entity_poly.pdbx_strand_id
1 'polypeptide(L)'
;KYPEYNIFNLDKLTYAGNLANLKDVEDKPNYRFIRMDICDFKAFYQLMQDKQIDGIIHLAAESHVDRSIKDPFTFAQTNVMGTLALLQAAKLYWESLPERYEGKRFYHISTDEVYGALTMNYPEGIEPPFTTTASSSEHHLAYGDDFFYETTKYNPHSPYSASKASSDHFVRAYHDTYGMPTIVTNCSNNYG
;
A
#
# COMPACT_ATOMS: atom_id res chain seq x y z
N LYS A 1 -9.74 -2.87 -20.70
CA LYS A 1 -10.36 -1.52 -20.75
C LYS A 1 -9.38 -0.50 -21.35
N TYR A 2 -8.09 -0.69 -21.16
CA TYR A 2 -7.02 0.20 -21.61
C TYR A 2 -6.04 -0.57 -22.51
N PRO A 3 -6.35 -0.79 -23.78
CA PRO A 3 -5.55 -1.63 -24.69
C PRO A 3 -4.18 -1.02 -25.03
N GLU A 4 -4.02 0.28 -24.80
CA GLU A 4 -2.78 1.02 -25.02
C GLU A 4 -1.69 0.75 -23.97
N TYR A 5 -2.06 0.19 -22.81
CA TYR A 5 -1.09 -0.17 -21.77
C TYR A 5 -0.70 -1.64 -21.81
N ASN A 6 0.57 -1.93 -21.64
CA ASN A 6 1.06 -3.28 -21.33
C ASN A 6 1.06 -3.48 -19.82
N ILE A 7 0.32 -4.46 -19.35
CA ILE A 7 0.12 -4.75 -17.92
C ILE A 7 0.95 -5.98 -17.53
N PHE A 8 1.85 -5.81 -16.61
CA PHE A 8 2.62 -6.87 -15.97
C PHE A 8 2.12 -7.01 -14.52
N ASN A 9 1.36 -8.07 -14.25
CA ASN A 9 0.80 -8.34 -12.93
C ASN A 9 1.75 -9.26 -12.16
N LEU A 10 2.35 -8.73 -11.10
CA LEU A 10 3.28 -9.47 -10.25
C LEU A 10 2.60 -9.90 -8.98
N ASP A 11 2.67 -11.18 -8.66
CA ASP A 11 2.19 -11.72 -7.40
C ASP A 11 3.06 -12.91 -6.97
N LYS A 12 3.36 -13.02 -5.69
CA LYS A 12 4.12 -14.14 -5.11
C LYS A 12 3.29 -15.41 -5.01
N LEU A 13 1.94 -15.28 -5.06
CA LEU A 13 0.95 -16.35 -4.84
C LEU A 13 1.13 -17.01 -3.47
N THR A 14 0.99 -16.20 -2.43
CA THR A 14 0.91 -16.68 -1.06
C THR A 14 -0.50 -17.20 -0.75
N TYR A 15 -0.86 -17.33 0.52
CA TYR A 15 -2.14 -17.93 0.95
C TYR A 15 -3.40 -17.27 0.38
N ALA A 16 -3.35 -15.97 0.04
CA ALA A 16 -4.47 -15.23 -0.54
C ALA A 16 -4.45 -15.20 -2.07
N GLY A 17 -3.35 -15.66 -2.70
CA GLY A 17 -3.20 -15.65 -4.16
C GLY A 17 -4.13 -16.65 -4.84
N ASN A 18 -4.93 -16.19 -5.81
CA ASN A 18 -5.84 -17.03 -6.57
C ASN A 18 -5.85 -16.63 -8.06
N LEU A 19 -5.22 -17.44 -8.90
CA LEU A 19 -5.16 -17.22 -10.34
C LEU A 19 -6.54 -17.27 -11.03
N ALA A 20 -7.55 -17.90 -10.41
CA ALA A 20 -8.89 -17.93 -10.98
C ALA A 20 -9.50 -16.53 -11.14
N ASN A 21 -9.04 -15.54 -10.37
CA ASN A 21 -9.48 -14.15 -10.49
C ASN A 21 -8.96 -13.47 -11.76
N LEU A 22 -8.02 -14.09 -12.48
CA LEU A 22 -7.39 -13.53 -13.69
C LEU A 22 -7.95 -14.06 -14.99
N LYS A 23 -8.89 -15.02 -14.94
CA LYS A 23 -9.45 -15.71 -16.13
C LYS A 23 -9.97 -14.75 -17.22
N ASP A 24 -10.56 -13.63 -16.82
CA ASP A 24 -11.12 -12.66 -17.77
C ASP A 24 -10.05 -11.84 -18.51
N VAL A 25 -8.82 -11.87 -18.03
CA VAL A 25 -7.71 -11.04 -18.54
C VAL A 25 -6.48 -11.84 -18.97
N GLU A 26 -6.33 -13.10 -18.55
CA GLU A 26 -5.10 -13.89 -18.76
C GLU A 26 -4.73 -14.07 -20.24
N ASP A 27 -5.72 -14.14 -21.13
CA ASP A 27 -5.52 -14.30 -22.58
C ASP A 27 -5.39 -12.97 -23.34
N LYS A 28 -5.45 -11.82 -22.66
CA LYS A 28 -5.32 -10.53 -23.32
C LYS A 28 -3.88 -10.32 -23.83
N PRO A 29 -3.71 -9.81 -25.07
CA PRO A 29 -2.37 -9.66 -25.68
C PRO A 29 -1.46 -8.70 -24.93
N ASN A 30 -2.05 -7.72 -24.23
CA ASN A 30 -1.37 -6.69 -23.47
C ASN A 30 -1.27 -7.00 -21.95
N TYR A 31 -1.59 -8.23 -21.55
CA TYR A 31 -1.51 -8.67 -20.14
C TYR A 31 -0.53 -9.83 -19.98
N ARG A 32 0.25 -9.79 -18.90
CA ARG A 32 1.15 -10.89 -18.51
C ARG A 32 1.17 -11.03 -17.00
N PHE A 33 0.95 -12.25 -16.53
CA PHE A 33 1.18 -12.61 -15.13
C PHE A 33 2.62 -13.07 -14.93
N ILE A 34 3.26 -12.61 -13.85
CA ILE A 34 4.62 -12.97 -13.47
C ILE A 34 4.61 -13.35 -11.99
N ARG A 35 4.97 -14.59 -11.68
CA ARG A 35 5.14 -15.01 -10.28
C ARG A 35 6.46 -14.47 -9.75
N MET A 36 6.40 -13.50 -8.84
CA MET A 36 7.57 -12.82 -8.30
C MET A 36 7.32 -12.32 -6.88
N ASP A 37 8.35 -12.36 -6.04
CA ASP A 37 8.35 -11.72 -4.73
C ASP A 37 8.84 -10.27 -4.88
N ILE A 38 8.08 -9.29 -4.39
CA ILE A 38 8.46 -7.88 -4.42
C ILE A 38 9.74 -7.58 -3.62
N CYS A 39 10.12 -8.46 -2.70
CA CYS A 39 11.37 -8.37 -1.95
C CYS A 39 12.60 -8.76 -2.78
N ASP A 40 12.42 -9.40 -3.95
CA ASP A 40 13.53 -9.72 -4.85
C ASP A 40 13.87 -8.49 -5.70
N PHE A 41 14.65 -7.60 -5.10
CA PHE A 41 15.13 -6.38 -5.75
C PHE A 41 15.79 -6.62 -7.10
N LYS A 42 16.63 -7.66 -7.20
CA LYS A 42 17.41 -7.91 -8.44
C LYS A 42 16.49 -8.35 -9.57
N ALA A 43 15.59 -9.29 -9.30
CA ALA A 43 14.65 -9.77 -10.30
C ALA A 43 13.69 -8.65 -10.74
N PHE A 44 13.21 -7.84 -9.81
CA PHE A 44 12.33 -6.72 -10.13
C PHE A 44 13.06 -5.62 -10.93
N TYR A 45 14.28 -5.26 -10.54
CA TYR A 45 15.08 -4.28 -11.28
C TYR A 45 15.35 -4.73 -12.72
N GLN A 46 15.70 -6.02 -12.93
CA GLN A 46 15.86 -6.59 -14.25
C GLN A 46 14.55 -6.53 -15.08
N LEU A 47 13.43 -6.87 -14.45
CA LEU A 47 12.12 -6.79 -15.09
C LEU A 47 11.79 -5.36 -15.56
N MET A 48 12.08 -4.35 -14.73
CA MET A 48 11.86 -2.95 -15.11
C MET A 48 12.62 -2.55 -16.36
N GLN A 49 13.88 -2.99 -16.48
CA GLN A 49 14.72 -2.75 -17.64
C GLN A 49 14.22 -3.50 -18.88
N ASP A 50 13.94 -4.81 -18.75
CA ASP A 50 13.53 -5.68 -19.86
C ASP A 50 12.17 -5.29 -20.44
N LYS A 51 11.28 -4.78 -19.61
CA LYS A 51 9.91 -4.43 -19.98
C LYS A 51 9.68 -2.94 -20.11
N GLN A 52 10.68 -2.13 -19.86
CA GLN A 52 10.61 -0.66 -19.94
C GLN A 52 9.44 -0.10 -19.12
N ILE A 53 9.37 -0.47 -17.83
CA ILE A 53 8.24 -0.13 -16.96
C ILE A 53 8.22 1.36 -16.65
N ASP A 54 7.13 2.03 -17.00
CA ASP A 54 6.92 3.47 -16.77
C ASP A 54 6.09 3.78 -15.51
N GLY A 55 5.28 2.82 -15.07
CA GLY A 55 4.40 3.01 -13.93
C GLY A 55 4.30 1.77 -13.05
N ILE A 56 4.15 2.00 -11.75
CA ILE A 56 3.95 0.95 -10.76
C ILE A 56 2.69 1.28 -9.98
N ILE A 57 1.76 0.31 -9.89
CA ILE A 57 0.63 0.34 -8.96
C ILE A 57 0.92 -0.73 -7.92
N HIS A 58 1.32 -0.30 -6.73
CA HIS A 58 1.77 -1.18 -5.67
C HIS A 58 0.63 -1.51 -4.69
N LEU A 59 0.02 -2.68 -4.91
CA LEU A 59 -1.04 -3.24 -4.07
C LEU A 59 -0.55 -4.40 -3.21
N ALA A 60 0.62 -4.99 -3.53
CA ALA A 60 1.12 -6.15 -2.83
C ALA A 60 1.42 -5.83 -1.36
N ALA A 61 0.83 -6.58 -0.45
CA ALA A 61 1.02 -6.44 0.99
C ALA A 61 0.57 -7.70 1.75
N GLU A 62 1.11 -7.88 2.94
CA GLU A 62 0.45 -8.64 3.99
C GLU A 62 -0.58 -7.73 4.67
N SER A 63 -1.85 -8.16 4.82
CA SER A 63 -2.96 -7.27 5.16
C SER A 63 -3.82 -7.68 6.36
N HIS A 64 -3.63 -8.85 6.96
CA HIS A 64 -4.44 -9.32 8.08
C HIS A 64 -3.86 -8.93 9.44
N VAL A 65 -4.58 -8.10 10.21
CA VAL A 65 -4.15 -7.61 11.54
C VAL A 65 -3.82 -8.77 12.48
N ASP A 66 -4.70 -9.77 12.64
CA ASP A 66 -4.47 -10.91 13.54
C ASP A 66 -3.22 -11.73 13.16
N ARG A 67 -2.91 -11.82 11.87
CA ARG A 67 -1.68 -12.46 11.40
C ARG A 67 -0.46 -11.61 11.72
N SER A 68 -0.57 -10.29 11.64
CA SER A 68 0.53 -9.39 11.97
C SER A 68 0.94 -9.46 13.44
N ILE A 69 -0.02 -9.73 14.32
CA ILE A 69 0.25 -9.94 15.76
C ILE A 69 1.04 -11.24 15.99
N LYS A 70 0.73 -12.29 15.23
CA LYS A 70 1.40 -13.61 15.33
C LYS A 70 2.77 -13.63 14.68
N ASP A 71 2.93 -12.96 13.55
CA ASP A 71 4.17 -12.92 12.77
C ASP A 71 4.44 -11.50 12.20
N PRO A 72 4.89 -10.56 13.04
CA PRO A 72 5.17 -9.19 12.62
C PRO A 72 6.36 -9.09 11.66
N PHE A 73 7.28 -10.08 11.66
CA PHE A 73 8.45 -10.05 10.79
C PHE A 73 8.08 -10.21 9.32
N THR A 74 7.15 -11.10 9.00
CA THR A 74 6.65 -11.26 7.62
C THR A 74 5.98 -9.97 7.13
N PHE A 75 5.26 -9.25 7.99
CA PHE A 75 4.66 -7.95 7.65
C PHE A 75 5.71 -6.87 7.41
N ALA A 76 6.71 -6.76 8.27
CA ALA A 76 7.82 -5.83 8.07
C ALA A 76 8.60 -6.16 6.79
N GLN A 77 8.90 -7.44 6.56
CA GLN A 77 9.62 -7.87 5.36
C GLN A 77 8.84 -7.54 4.07
N THR A 78 7.56 -7.89 4.01
CA THR A 78 6.75 -7.68 2.80
C THR A 78 6.40 -6.20 2.62
N ASN A 79 5.80 -5.58 3.65
CA ASN A 79 5.22 -4.24 3.49
C ASN A 79 6.29 -3.14 3.50
N VAL A 80 7.34 -3.28 4.31
CA VAL A 80 8.40 -2.26 4.40
C VAL A 80 9.52 -2.55 3.42
N MET A 81 10.17 -3.71 3.57
CA MET A 81 11.34 -4.05 2.73
C MET A 81 10.95 -4.28 1.28
N GLY A 82 9.79 -4.92 1.01
CA GLY A 82 9.26 -5.08 -0.34
C GLY A 82 8.98 -3.74 -1.01
N THR A 83 8.29 -2.81 -0.32
CA THR A 83 8.06 -1.46 -0.84
C THR A 83 9.37 -0.73 -1.12
N LEU A 84 10.33 -0.82 -0.20
CA LEU A 84 11.65 -0.19 -0.38
C LEU A 84 12.40 -0.79 -1.58
N ALA A 85 12.32 -2.10 -1.80
CA ALA A 85 12.92 -2.76 -2.96
C ALA A 85 12.32 -2.25 -4.28
N LEU A 86 10.99 -2.11 -4.35
CA LEU A 86 10.30 -1.55 -5.52
C LEU A 86 10.69 -0.09 -5.78
N LEU A 87 10.69 0.74 -4.73
CA LEU A 87 11.08 2.15 -4.82
C LEU A 87 12.52 2.31 -5.31
N GLN A 88 13.44 1.55 -4.74
CA GLN A 88 14.86 1.62 -5.11
C GLN A 88 15.11 1.14 -6.54
N ALA A 89 14.45 0.07 -6.97
CA ALA A 89 14.54 -0.43 -8.34
C ALA A 89 13.99 0.60 -9.34
N ALA A 90 12.82 1.16 -9.06
CA ALA A 90 12.20 2.20 -9.88
C ALA A 90 13.10 3.44 -9.98
N LYS A 91 13.61 3.92 -8.86
CA LYS A 91 14.52 5.06 -8.81
C LYS A 91 15.75 4.82 -9.70
N LEU A 92 16.47 3.71 -9.49
CA LEU A 92 17.69 3.41 -10.24
C LEU A 92 17.43 3.26 -11.73
N TYR A 93 16.35 2.59 -12.12
CA TYR A 93 16.01 2.41 -13.52
C TYR A 93 15.60 3.73 -14.17
N TRP A 94 14.64 4.46 -13.60
CA TRP A 94 14.16 5.71 -14.20
C TRP A 94 15.24 6.79 -14.25
N GLU A 95 16.10 6.90 -13.23
CA GLU A 95 17.23 7.83 -13.25
C GLU A 95 18.31 7.48 -14.30
N SER A 96 18.37 6.23 -14.76
CA SER A 96 19.28 5.82 -15.84
C SER A 96 18.78 6.21 -17.24
N LEU A 97 17.50 6.61 -17.36
CA LEU A 97 16.91 7.03 -18.62
C LEU A 97 17.15 8.52 -18.89
N PRO A 98 17.23 8.95 -20.16
CA PRO A 98 17.40 10.39 -20.49
C PRO A 98 16.24 11.26 -19.94
N GLU A 99 15.00 10.77 -20.02
CA GLU A 99 13.80 11.44 -19.54
C GLU A 99 13.63 11.36 -18.02
N ARG A 100 14.39 10.48 -17.34
CA ARG A 100 14.33 10.26 -15.89
C ARG A 100 12.90 9.99 -15.41
N TYR A 101 12.31 10.93 -14.67
CA TYR A 101 10.99 10.79 -14.07
C TYR A 101 9.83 11.32 -14.94
N GLU A 102 10.13 11.89 -16.11
CA GLU A 102 9.08 12.36 -17.00
C GLU A 102 8.21 11.20 -17.48
N GLY A 103 6.89 11.34 -17.35
CA GLY A 103 5.93 10.28 -17.71
C GLY A 103 5.89 9.07 -16.76
N LYS A 104 6.70 9.05 -15.68
CA LYS A 104 6.75 7.96 -14.73
C LYS A 104 5.77 8.16 -13.57
N ARG A 105 5.38 7.05 -12.88
CA ARG A 105 4.52 7.12 -11.70
C ARG A 105 4.71 5.91 -10.79
N PHE A 106 4.87 6.17 -9.50
CA PHE A 106 4.79 5.16 -8.45
C PHE A 106 3.54 5.41 -7.60
N TYR A 107 2.56 4.54 -7.70
CA TYR A 107 1.29 4.65 -6.99
C TYR A 107 1.22 3.59 -5.89
N HIS A 108 1.24 4.02 -4.64
CA HIS A 108 1.22 3.17 -3.46
C HIS A 108 -0.16 3.14 -2.82
N ILE A 109 -0.71 1.95 -2.66
CA ILE A 109 -1.99 1.73 -1.99
C ILE A 109 -1.72 1.43 -0.51
N SER A 110 -2.12 2.34 0.35
CA SER A 110 -2.06 2.21 1.80
C SER A 110 -3.47 1.99 2.39
N THR A 111 -3.62 2.18 3.67
CA THR A 111 -4.85 1.94 4.44
C THR A 111 -5.15 3.12 5.36
N ASP A 112 -6.42 3.34 5.67
CA ASP A 112 -6.86 4.28 6.70
C ASP A 112 -6.43 3.87 8.12
N GLU A 113 -6.13 2.59 8.35
CA GLU A 113 -5.63 2.10 9.64
C GLU A 113 -4.31 2.76 10.09
N VAL A 114 -3.58 3.41 9.19
CA VAL A 114 -2.39 4.19 9.54
C VAL A 114 -2.71 5.40 10.41
N TYR A 115 -3.96 5.88 10.39
CA TYR A 115 -4.45 6.98 11.23
C TYR A 115 -4.91 6.53 12.62
N GLY A 116 -5.03 5.23 12.85
CA GLY A 116 -5.51 4.64 14.10
C GLY A 116 -6.99 4.33 14.07
N ALA A 117 -7.66 4.51 15.20
CA ALA A 117 -9.10 4.30 15.35
C ALA A 117 -9.83 5.62 15.54
N LEU A 118 -10.99 5.75 14.92
CA LEU A 118 -11.94 6.83 15.23
C LEU A 118 -12.51 6.65 16.63
N THR A 119 -12.79 7.76 17.32
CA THR A 119 -13.47 7.72 18.60
C THR A 119 -14.91 7.27 18.39
N MET A 120 -15.30 6.13 18.95
CA MET A 120 -16.68 5.67 18.91
C MET A 120 -17.45 6.29 20.09
N ASN A 121 -18.51 7.05 19.80
CA ASN A 121 -19.47 7.49 20.78
C ASN A 121 -20.51 6.36 21.01
N TYR A 122 -20.46 5.72 22.16
CA TYR A 122 -21.46 4.73 22.54
C TYR A 122 -22.68 5.41 23.16
N PRO A 123 -23.92 4.94 22.91
CA PRO A 123 -25.11 5.42 23.63
C PRO A 123 -24.92 5.31 25.15
N GLU A 124 -25.53 6.24 25.88
CA GLU A 124 -25.47 6.25 27.36
C GLU A 124 -25.87 4.89 27.95
N GLY A 125 -25.01 4.33 28.81
CA GLY A 125 -25.24 3.01 29.42
C GLY A 125 -24.67 1.81 28.67
N ILE A 126 -24.03 1.99 27.51
CA ILE A 126 -23.25 0.94 26.80
C ILE A 126 -21.78 1.15 27.04
N GLU A 127 -21.14 0.24 27.78
CA GLU A 127 -19.69 0.27 27.91
C GLU A 127 -19.04 -0.20 26.59
N PRO A 128 -18.04 0.54 26.09
CA PRO A 128 -17.29 0.11 24.92
C PRO A 128 -16.57 -1.22 25.21
N PRO A 129 -16.48 -2.15 24.23
CA PRO A 129 -15.85 -3.46 24.41
C PRO A 129 -14.34 -3.38 24.76
N PHE A 130 -13.75 -2.19 24.60
CA PHE A 130 -12.36 -1.91 24.97
C PHE A 130 -12.31 -0.53 25.64
N THR A 131 -11.74 -0.46 26.85
CA THR A 131 -11.47 0.81 27.52
C THR A 131 -10.29 1.51 26.83
N THR A 132 -10.58 2.41 25.91
CA THR A 132 -9.60 3.44 25.55
C THR A 132 -9.73 4.56 26.59
N THR A 133 -8.62 4.94 27.23
CA THR A 133 -8.54 6.08 28.15
C THR A 133 -8.61 7.40 27.36
N ALA A 134 -9.70 7.65 26.66
CA ALA A 134 -9.98 8.94 26.06
C ALA A 134 -11.05 9.63 26.90
N SER A 135 -10.74 10.82 27.40
CA SER A 135 -11.63 11.63 28.23
C SER A 135 -12.99 11.82 27.58
N SER A 136 -14.03 11.48 28.33
CA SER A 136 -15.43 11.73 27.99
C SER A 136 -15.67 13.23 27.82
N SER A 137 -15.88 13.69 26.59
CA SER A 137 -16.62 14.90 26.32
C SER A 137 -17.84 14.51 25.49
N GLU A 138 -19.02 14.94 25.93
CA GLU A 138 -20.27 14.75 25.24
C GLU A 138 -20.18 15.33 23.81
N HIS A 139 -19.98 14.47 22.81
CA HIS A 139 -20.08 14.88 21.42
C HIS A 139 -21.23 14.13 20.76
N HIS A 140 -22.29 14.85 20.49
CA HIS A 140 -23.17 14.51 19.38
C HIS A 140 -22.33 14.33 18.13
N LEU A 141 -22.62 13.30 17.31
CA LEU A 141 -22.05 13.10 15.99
C LEU A 141 -22.06 14.42 15.20
N ALA A 142 -21.04 15.22 15.39
CA ALA A 142 -20.83 16.41 14.59
C ALA A 142 -19.96 15.99 13.41
N TYR A 143 -20.40 16.32 12.22
CA TYR A 143 -19.59 16.22 11.00
C TYR A 143 -18.22 16.86 11.31
N GLY A 144 -17.18 16.04 11.38
CA GLY A 144 -15.84 16.54 11.62
C GLY A 144 -14.96 15.70 12.53
N ASP A 145 -15.51 15.06 13.58
CA ASP A 145 -14.72 14.29 14.54
C ASP A 145 -14.70 12.78 14.23
N ASP A 146 -15.57 12.32 13.31
CA ASP A 146 -15.76 10.91 12.98
C ASP A 146 -15.10 10.48 11.67
N PHE A 147 -14.20 11.30 11.13
CA PHE A 147 -13.52 11.04 9.85
C PHE A 147 -12.03 11.31 9.93
N PHE A 148 -11.27 10.58 9.12
CA PHE A 148 -9.88 10.92 8.85
C PHE A 148 -9.81 11.97 7.73
N TYR A 149 -8.88 12.90 7.89
CA TYR A 149 -8.58 13.96 6.92
C TYR A 149 -7.13 13.83 6.44
N GLU A 150 -6.77 14.55 5.38
CA GLU A 150 -5.40 14.62 4.88
C GLU A 150 -4.41 15.18 5.91
N THR A 151 -4.91 15.93 6.89
CA THR A 151 -4.11 16.51 7.99
C THR A 151 -4.08 15.62 9.23
N THR A 152 -4.81 14.50 9.27
CA THR A 152 -4.81 13.57 10.38
C THR A 152 -3.41 12.96 10.54
N LYS A 153 -2.88 12.99 11.75
CA LYS A 153 -1.57 12.39 12.04
C LYS A 153 -1.64 10.88 12.05
N TYR A 154 -0.60 10.24 11.54
CA TYR A 154 -0.46 8.79 11.64
C TYR A 154 -0.36 8.36 13.10
N ASN A 155 -1.16 7.37 13.49
CA ASN A 155 -1.23 6.79 14.81
C ASN A 155 -1.54 5.28 14.71
N PRO A 156 -0.68 4.47 14.07
CA PRO A 156 -0.94 3.05 13.84
C PRO A 156 -0.90 2.26 15.15
N HIS A 157 -1.85 1.34 15.35
CA HIS A 157 -2.02 0.58 16.59
C HIS A 157 -1.79 -0.93 16.44
N SER A 158 -1.47 -1.42 15.25
CA SER A 158 -1.15 -2.83 14.99
C SER A 158 0.17 -2.98 14.24
N PRO A 159 0.84 -4.16 14.29
CA PRO A 159 2.02 -4.40 13.45
C PRO A 159 1.73 -4.24 11.95
N TYR A 160 0.51 -4.60 11.50
CA TYR A 160 0.07 -4.35 10.14
C TYR A 160 0.05 -2.85 9.83
N SER A 161 -0.74 -2.06 10.58
CA SER A 161 -0.86 -0.62 10.33
C SER A 161 0.48 0.10 10.50
N ALA A 162 1.32 -0.32 11.45
CA ALA A 162 2.68 0.21 11.61
C ALA A 162 3.57 -0.09 10.40
N SER A 163 3.46 -1.30 9.81
CA SER A 163 4.21 -1.65 8.60
C SER A 163 3.75 -0.85 7.38
N LYS A 164 2.44 -0.59 7.24
CA LYS A 164 1.88 0.26 6.17
C LYS A 164 2.29 1.72 6.36
N ALA A 165 2.18 2.28 7.57
CA ALA A 165 2.64 3.62 7.89
C ALA A 165 4.14 3.80 7.59
N SER A 166 4.95 2.80 7.90
CA SER A 166 6.39 2.80 7.58
C SER A 166 6.64 2.83 6.07
N SER A 167 5.90 2.04 5.29
CA SER A 167 6.02 2.05 3.82
C SER A 167 5.59 3.40 3.23
N ASP A 168 4.52 4.01 3.74
CA ASP A 168 4.06 5.34 3.32
C ASP A 168 5.14 6.41 3.54
N HIS A 169 5.82 6.35 4.69
CA HIS A 169 6.93 7.26 4.98
C HIS A 169 8.11 7.06 4.02
N PHE A 170 8.44 5.84 3.62
CA PHE A 170 9.46 5.61 2.60
C PHE A 170 9.04 6.15 1.23
N VAL A 171 7.79 5.92 0.82
CA VAL A 171 7.27 6.47 -0.45
C VAL A 171 7.37 7.99 -0.47
N ARG A 172 6.97 8.65 0.61
CA ARG A 172 7.09 10.10 0.78
C ARG A 172 8.55 10.55 0.78
N ALA A 173 9.43 9.87 1.52
CA ALA A 173 10.84 10.20 1.57
C ALA A 173 11.51 10.11 0.19
N TYR A 174 11.11 9.17 -0.66
CA TYR A 174 11.62 9.08 -2.04
C TYR A 174 11.14 10.25 -2.90
N HIS A 175 9.94 10.74 -2.68
CA HIS A 175 9.47 11.97 -3.31
C HIS A 175 10.30 13.18 -2.85
N ASP A 176 10.37 13.39 -1.54
CA ASP A 176 10.99 14.59 -0.96
C ASP A 176 12.50 14.64 -1.20
N THR A 177 13.18 13.48 -1.20
CA THR A 177 14.65 13.41 -1.33
C THR A 177 15.10 13.35 -2.79
N TYR A 178 14.39 12.61 -3.64
CA TYR A 178 14.85 12.32 -5.01
C TYR A 178 13.95 12.94 -6.10
N GLY A 179 12.84 13.58 -5.72
CA GLY A 179 11.86 14.12 -6.68
C GLY A 179 11.10 13.01 -7.44
N MET A 180 11.06 11.80 -6.89
CA MET A 180 10.36 10.68 -7.53
C MET A 180 8.85 10.93 -7.56
N PRO A 181 8.16 10.74 -8.71
CA PRO A 181 6.73 11.01 -8.82
C PRO A 181 5.91 9.91 -8.15
N THR A 182 5.65 10.07 -6.87
CA THR A 182 4.91 9.13 -6.04
C THR A 182 3.51 9.63 -5.69
N ILE A 183 2.58 8.71 -5.50
CA ILE A 183 1.25 8.96 -4.92
C ILE A 183 1.04 7.92 -3.81
N VAL A 184 0.51 8.36 -2.68
CA VAL A 184 0.02 7.48 -1.60
C VAL A 184 -1.47 7.70 -1.46
N THR A 185 -2.24 6.61 -1.40
CA THR A 185 -3.67 6.65 -1.07
C THR A 185 -3.96 5.78 0.14
N ASN A 186 -4.70 6.34 1.09
CA ASN A 186 -5.11 5.66 2.29
C ASN A 186 -6.57 5.21 2.10
N CYS A 187 -6.74 3.98 1.65
CA CYS A 187 -8.06 3.42 1.38
C CYS A 187 -8.65 2.80 2.64
N SER A 188 -9.93 3.00 2.87
CA SER A 188 -10.73 2.14 3.73
C SER A 188 -11.18 0.89 2.95
N ASN A 189 -12.29 0.25 3.31
CA ASN A 189 -12.77 -0.93 2.60
C ASN A 189 -13.19 -0.58 1.16
N ASN A 190 -12.72 -1.37 0.20
CA ASN A 190 -13.11 -1.23 -1.20
C ASN A 190 -14.27 -2.19 -1.50
N TYR A 191 -15.30 -1.68 -2.18
CA TYR A 191 -16.47 -2.44 -2.62
C TYR A 191 -16.47 -2.55 -4.14
N GLY A 192 -16.82 -3.72 -4.66
CA GLY A 192 -16.89 -3.98 -6.08
C GLY A 192 -17.90 -5.08 -6.44
#